data_19627c8ac6223252f294e8f613554a9f
#
_entry.id   19627c8ac6223252f294e8f613554a9f
#
_cell.length_a   1.000
_cell.length_b   1.000
_cell.length_c   1.000
_cell.angle_alpha   90.00
_cell.angle_beta   90.00
_cell.angle_gamma   90.00
#
_symmetry.space_group_name_H-M   'P 1'
#
loop_
_entity.id
_entity.type
_entity.pdbx_description
1 polymer ?
#
loop_
_entity_poly.entity_id
_entity_poly.type
_entity_poly.pdbx_seq_one_letter_code
_entity_poly.pdbx_strand_id
1 'polypeptide(L)'
;MHRYAVALLFVAGLVLGTPQAGRAQAPAGTAQVELLQNYPNPFNPATTIPFRLSEALFANGHRPVVTMRVYNVLAQLVAIPSLQASGQPLSGVALECREARDGFCQFSAYWDGKYLGTDREAASGVYVYQLVVDGRRTSRRMIVMK
;
A
#
# COMPACT_ATOMS: atom_id res chain seq x y z
N MET A 1 54.56 -73.05 -2.19
CA MET A 1 54.35 -71.73 -2.80
C MET A 1 52.82 -71.41 -2.84
N HIS A 2 52.36 -70.73 -1.85
CA HIS A 2 50.92 -70.40 -1.77
C HIS A 2 50.79 -68.89 -1.95
N ARG A 3 50.09 -68.53 -3.07
CA ARG A 3 49.78 -67.17 -3.37
C ARG A 3 48.36 -66.85 -2.82
N TYR A 4 48.27 -66.13 -1.76
CA TYR A 4 47.03 -65.61 -1.21
C TYR A 4 46.70 -64.32 -1.92
N ALA A 5 45.60 -64.35 -2.69
CA ALA A 5 44.99 -63.15 -3.26
C ALA A 5 44.11 -62.49 -2.20
N VAL A 6 44.46 -61.27 -1.82
CA VAL A 6 43.62 -60.47 -0.94
C VAL A 6 42.61 -59.70 -1.80
N ALA A 7 41.37 -60.06 -1.66
CA ALA A 7 40.28 -59.33 -2.29
C ALA A 7 39.91 -58.10 -1.47
N LEU A 8 40.17 -56.91 -1.99
CA LEU A 8 39.74 -55.65 -1.43
C LEU A 8 38.26 -55.43 -1.79
N LEU A 9 37.39 -55.55 -0.80
CA LEU A 9 36.01 -55.13 -0.89
C LEU A 9 35.90 -53.60 -0.78
N PHE A 10 35.58 -52.94 -1.91
CA PHE A 10 35.16 -51.55 -1.93
C PHE A 10 33.70 -51.48 -1.48
N VAL A 11 33.48 -50.97 -0.27
CA VAL A 11 32.14 -50.61 0.17
C VAL A 11 31.88 -49.20 -0.38
N ALA A 12 31.12 -49.10 -1.45
CA ALA A 12 30.60 -47.85 -1.95
C ALA A 12 29.50 -47.34 -1.02
N GLY A 13 29.83 -46.39 -0.17
CA GLY A 13 28.87 -45.66 0.67
C GLY A 13 28.02 -44.75 -0.20
N LEU A 14 26.78 -45.19 -0.44
CA LEU A 14 25.75 -44.35 -1.08
C LEU A 14 25.30 -43.27 -0.07
N VAL A 15 25.84 -42.07 -0.19
CA VAL A 15 25.35 -40.91 0.56
C VAL A 15 24.06 -40.46 -0.09
N LEU A 16 22.94 -40.87 0.49
CA LEU A 16 21.62 -40.33 0.18
C LEU A 16 21.56 -38.89 0.71
N GLY A 17 21.88 -37.96 -0.17
CA GLY A 17 21.64 -36.55 0.10
C GLY A 17 20.15 -36.29 0.23
N THR A 18 19.68 -35.98 1.44
CA THR A 18 18.32 -35.50 1.65
C THR A 18 18.16 -34.17 0.90
N PRO A 19 17.11 -34.01 0.07
CA PRO A 19 16.84 -32.70 -0.51
C PRO A 19 16.48 -31.77 0.65
N GLN A 20 17.36 -30.82 0.93
CA GLN A 20 17.06 -29.72 1.81
C GLN A 20 16.00 -28.90 1.12
N ALA A 21 14.76 -29.03 1.60
CA ALA A 21 13.67 -28.18 1.16
C ALA A 21 14.08 -26.75 1.44
N GLY A 22 14.50 -26.04 0.39
CA GLY A 22 14.80 -24.62 0.48
C GLY A 22 13.55 -23.94 1.03
N ARG A 23 13.64 -23.40 2.24
CA ARG A 23 12.65 -22.45 2.71
C ARG A 23 12.60 -21.36 1.66
N ALA A 24 11.52 -21.34 0.88
CA ALA A 24 11.21 -20.19 0.06
C ALA A 24 11.18 -18.99 1.02
N GLN A 25 12.18 -18.12 0.95
CA GLN A 25 12.11 -16.84 1.61
C GLN A 25 10.91 -16.14 1.02
N ALA A 26 9.95 -15.78 1.89
CA ALA A 26 8.88 -14.89 1.49
C ALA A 26 9.54 -13.69 0.79
N PRO A 27 9.05 -13.27 -0.39
CA PRO A 27 9.66 -12.15 -1.09
C PRO A 27 9.71 -10.97 -0.13
N ALA A 28 10.89 -10.37 0.01
CA ALA A 28 11.10 -9.15 0.79
C ALA A 28 9.95 -8.19 0.42
N GLY A 29 9.15 -7.79 1.42
CA GLY A 29 7.82 -7.24 1.31
C GLY A 29 7.61 -6.43 0.04
N THR A 30 6.71 -6.92 -0.82
CA THR A 30 6.33 -6.24 -2.05
C THR A 30 5.81 -4.86 -1.65
N ALA A 31 6.35 -3.80 -2.24
CA ALA A 31 5.89 -2.44 -2.00
C ALA A 31 4.40 -2.34 -2.31
N GLN A 32 3.57 -2.24 -1.28
CA GLN A 32 2.12 -2.27 -1.38
C GLN A 32 1.52 -0.94 -0.97
N VAL A 33 0.51 -0.53 -1.72
CA VAL A 33 -0.33 0.63 -1.44
C VAL A 33 -1.75 0.13 -1.24
N GLU A 34 -2.35 0.43 -0.09
CA GLU A 34 -3.74 0.07 0.19
C GLU A 34 -4.57 1.32 0.41
N LEU A 35 -5.55 1.53 -0.46
CA LEU A 35 -6.57 2.56 -0.31
C LEU A 35 -7.80 1.91 0.33
N LEU A 36 -8.19 2.38 1.50
CA LEU A 36 -9.30 1.82 2.26
C LEU A 36 -10.61 2.57 1.96
N GLN A 37 -11.72 2.00 2.40
CA GLN A 37 -13.02 2.64 2.28
C GLN A 37 -13.07 3.88 3.17
N ASN A 38 -13.57 4.99 2.61
CA ASN A 38 -13.83 6.20 3.38
C ASN A 38 -14.91 5.96 4.43
N TYR A 39 -14.86 6.71 5.51
CA TYR A 39 -15.89 6.68 6.54
C TYR A 39 -16.18 8.09 7.09
N PRO A 40 -17.46 8.40 7.37
CA PRO A 40 -18.62 7.63 7.00
C PRO A 40 -18.80 7.49 5.48
N ASN A 41 -19.51 6.44 5.04
CA ASN A 41 -19.91 6.25 3.65
C ASN A 41 -21.30 5.55 3.62
N PRO A 42 -22.40 6.20 3.19
CA PRO A 42 -22.46 7.59 2.69
C PRO A 42 -22.04 8.64 3.73
N PHE A 43 -21.63 9.81 3.28
CA PHE A 43 -21.20 10.89 4.17
C PHE A 43 -21.92 12.21 3.92
N ASN A 44 -21.98 13.04 4.96
CA ASN A 44 -22.50 14.41 4.92
C ASN A 44 -22.02 15.16 6.18
N PRO A 45 -21.35 16.30 6.07
CA PRO A 45 -20.73 16.85 4.86
C PRO A 45 -19.34 16.28 4.60
N ALA A 46 -18.69 15.68 5.59
CA ALA A 46 -17.27 15.34 5.57
C ALA A 46 -17.00 13.85 5.69
N THR A 47 -15.83 13.42 5.22
CA THR A 47 -15.40 12.03 5.31
C THR A 47 -13.90 11.92 5.52
N THR A 48 -13.50 10.84 6.18
CA THR A 48 -12.09 10.44 6.34
C THR A 48 -11.78 9.33 5.35
N ILE A 49 -10.64 9.43 4.69
CA ILE A 49 -10.17 8.47 3.70
C ILE A 49 -8.86 7.86 4.21
N PRO A 50 -8.90 6.65 4.80
CA PRO A 50 -7.70 6.00 5.28
C PRO A 50 -6.94 5.31 4.13
N PHE A 51 -5.62 5.27 4.25
CA PHE A 51 -4.76 4.51 3.36
C PHE A 51 -3.52 4.00 4.10
N ARG A 52 -2.92 2.95 3.58
CA ARG A 52 -1.73 2.34 4.17
C ARG A 52 -0.65 2.15 3.12
N LEU A 53 0.57 2.40 3.52
CA LEU A 53 1.77 2.21 2.70
C LEU A 53 2.66 1.19 3.39
N SER A 54 3.09 0.15 2.68
CA SER A 54 4.00 -0.83 3.25
C SER A 54 5.34 -0.19 3.63
N GLU A 55 5.97 -0.68 4.69
CA GLU A 55 7.30 -0.22 5.13
C GLU A 55 8.34 -0.29 4.00
N ALA A 56 8.18 -1.24 3.08
CA ALA A 56 9.07 -1.38 1.94
C ALA A 56 9.15 -0.12 1.05
N LEU A 57 8.10 0.69 1.04
CA LEU A 57 8.09 1.96 0.31
C LEU A 57 8.98 3.04 0.94
N PHE A 58 9.36 2.87 2.19
CA PHE A 58 10.21 3.79 2.93
C PHE A 58 11.66 3.30 3.08
N ALA A 59 12.00 2.21 2.41
CA ALA A 59 13.33 1.62 2.47
C ALA A 59 14.41 2.60 1.99
N ASN A 60 15.61 2.50 2.60
CA ASN A 60 16.77 3.33 2.24
C ASN A 60 16.53 4.85 2.33
N GLY A 61 15.67 5.29 3.25
CA GLY A 61 15.36 6.69 3.43
C GLY A 61 14.43 7.28 2.35
N HIS A 62 13.85 6.43 1.50
CA HIS A 62 12.87 6.89 0.52
C HIS A 62 11.63 7.47 1.20
N ARG A 63 11.12 8.55 0.63
CA ARG A 63 9.89 9.21 1.08
C ARG A 63 8.88 9.19 -0.05
N PRO A 64 7.89 8.27 -0.02
CA PRO A 64 6.89 8.17 -1.08
C PRO A 64 6.16 9.49 -1.29
N VAL A 65 6.04 9.90 -2.55
CA VAL A 65 5.31 11.11 -2.93
C VAL A 65 3.85 10.77 -3.16
N VAL A 66 2.95 11.40 -2.42
CA VAL A 66 1.54 11.07 -2.38
C VAL A 66 0.68 12.22 -2.85
N THR A 67 -0.28 11.88 -3.70
CA THR A 67 -1.35 12.78 -4.14
C THR A 67 -2.70 12.08 -3.98
N MET A 68 -3.69 12.78 -3.45
CA MET A 68 -5.07 12.29 -3.42
C MET A 68 -5.99 13.29 -4.11
N ARG A 69 -6.86 12.78 -4.96
CA ARG A 69 -7.82 13.59 -5.73
C ARG A 69 -9.20 12.96 -5.68
N VAL A 70 -10.22 13.82 -5.64
CA VAL A 70 -11.62 13.42 -5.74
C VAL A 70 -12.17 13.90 -7.07
N TYR A 71 -12.85 13.01 -7.77
CA TYR A 71 -13.48 13.27 -9.06
C TYR A 71 -14.97 12.98 -9.01
N ASN A 72 -15.75 13.71 -9.81
CA ASN A 72 -17.14 13.37 -10.08
C ASN A 72 -17.23 12.27 -11.17
N VAL A 73 -18.43 11.84 -11.51
CA VAL A 73 -18.67 10.81 -12.54
C VAL A 73 -18.24 11.23 -13.96
N LEU A 74 -18.06 12.52 -14.20
CA LEU A 74 -17.55 13.07 -15.46
C LEU A 74 -16.02 13.19 -15.47
N ALA A 75 -15.34 12.60 -14.48
CA ALA A 75 -13.89 12.67 -14.29
C ALA A 75 -13.36 14.11 -14.12
N GLN A 76 -14.18 15.02 -13.63
CA GLN A 76 -13.75 16.37 -13.29
C GLN A 76 -13.21 16.40 -11.86
N LEU A 77 -12.09 17.10 -11.65
CA LEU A 77 -11.51 17.27 -10.32
C LEU A 77 -12.46 18.09 -9.44
N VAL A 78 -12.82 17.52 -8.30
CA VAL A 78 -13.73 18.10 -7.32
C VAL A 78 -12.97 18.62 -6.10
N ALA A 79 -12.04 17.86 -5.59
CA ALA A 79 -11.32 18.20 -4.39
C ALA A 79 -9.94 17.55 -4.32
N ILE A 80 -9.07 18.14 -3.49
CA ILE A 80 -7.79 17.58 -3.05
C ILE A 80 -7.89 17.43 -1.52
N PRO A 81 -8.15 16.24 -0.99
CA PRO A 81 -8.20 16.01 0.45
C PRO A 81 -6.91 16.40 1.15
N SER A 82 -7.02 16.81 2.40
CA SER A 82 -5.88 17.16 3.22
C SER A 82 -5.39 15.98 4.06
N LEU A 83 -4.09 15.88 4.29
CA LEU A 83 -3.54 14.92 5.25
C LEU A 83 -4.01 15.31 6.66
N GLN A 84 -4.69 14.40 7.34
CA GLN A 84 -5.35 14.69 8.61
C GLN A 84 -4.36 15.11 9.71
N ALA A 85 -3.17 14.50 9.71
CA ALA A 85 -2.16 14.78 10.72
C ALA A 85 -1.58 16.20 10.66
N SER A 86 -1.55 16.85 9.48
CA SER A 86 -0.94 18.16 9.27
C SER A 86 -1.88 19.22 8.70
N GLY A 87 -3.04 18.81 8.17
CA GLY A 87 -3.95 19.69 7.43
C GLY A 87 -3.44 20.09 6.04
N GLN A 88 -2.28 19.58 5.62
CA GLN A 88 -1.69 19.88 4.32
C GLN A 88 -2.47 19.17 3.20
N PRO A 89 -2.84 19.88 2.11
CA PRO A 89 -3.41 19.23 0.93
C PRO A 89 -2.49 18.15 0.37
N LEU A 90 -3.03 16.97 0.09
CA LEU A 90 -2.29 15.85 -0.47
C LEU A 90 -2.06 16.03 -1.98
N SER A 91 -1.15 16.90 -2.32
CA SER A 91 -0.74 17.19 -3.69
C SER A 91 0.79 17.16 -3.79
N GLY A 92 1.33 16.01 -4.16
CA GLY A 92 2.78 15.83 -4.29
C GLY A 92 3.52 15.89 -2.94
N VAL A 93 2.96 15.33 -1.88
CA VAL A 93 3.53 15.38 -0.53
C VAL A 93 4.40 14.15 -0.29
N ALA A 94 5.66 14.36 0.08
CA ALA A 94 6.56 13.30 0.52
C ALA A 94 6.23 12.90 1.96
N LEU A 95 5.81 11.66 2.18
CA LEU A 95 5.42 11.15 3.49
C LEU A 95 6.58 10.48 4.22
N GLU A 96 6.50 10.48 5.55
CA GLU A 96 7.40 9.76 6.44
C GLU A 96 6.62 8.73 7.25
N CYS A 97 7.18 7.55 7.41
CA CYS A 97 6.65 6.56 8.32
C CYS A 97 7.24 6.79 9.72
N ARG A 98 6.42 7.22 10.65
CA ARG A 98 6.84 7.40 12.05
C ARG A 98 6.68 6.12 12.85
N GLU A 99 5.64 5.37 12.58
CA GLU A 99 5.31 4.13 13.25
C GLU A 99 4.64 3.18 12.26
N ALA A 100 5.19 1.99 12.12
CA ALA A 100 4.58 0.93 11.33
C ALA A 100 3.90 -0.08 12.22
N ARG A 101 2.75 -0.61 11.76
CA ARG A 101 2.02 -1.71 12.39
C ARG A 101 1.71 -2.74 11.33
N ASP A 102 2.01 -4.01 11.66
CA ASP A 102 1.80 -5.14 10.73
C ASP A 102 2.46 -4.92 9.34
N GLY A 103 3.62 -4.26 9.31
CA GLY A 103 4.36 -3.97 8.08
C GLY A 103 3.83 -2.78 7.28
N PHE A 104 2.92 -1.97 7.84
CA PHE A 104 2.32 -0.82 7.17
C PHE A 104 2.40 0.46 8.01
N CYS A 105 2.63 1.56 7.34
CA CYS A 105 2.45 2.90 7.87
C CYS A 105 1.04 3.40 7.51
N GLN A 106 0.30 3.86 8.52
CA GLN A 106 -1.10 4.26 8.36
C GLN A 106 -1.22 5.78 8.25
N PHE A 107 -2.06 6.21 7.31
CA PHE A 107 -2.36 7.61 7.06
C PHE A 107 -3.86 7.80 6.88
N SER A 108 -4.32 9.03 7.09
CA SER A 108 -5.70 9.41 6.84
C SER A 108 -5.74 10.76 6.13
N ALA A 109 -6.54 10.82 5.08
CA ALA A 109 -6.91 12.06 4.43
C ALA A 109 -8.31 12.49 4.88
N TYR A 110 -8.57 13.77 4.80
CA TYR A 110 -9.84 14.38 5.18
C TYR A 110 -10.37 15.22 4.03
N TRP A 111 -11.65 15.05 3.71
CA TRP A 111 -12.39 15.91 2.80
C TRP A 111 -13.60 16.50 3.51
N ASP A 112 -13.71 17.83 3.48
CA ASP A 112 -14.82 18.56 4.09
C ASP A 112 -16.13 18.53 3.29
N GLY A 113 -16.12 17.86 2.14
CA GLY A 113 -17.27 17.74 1.25
C GLY A 113 -17.50 18.96 0.35
N LYS A 114 -16.56 19.88 0.28
CA LYS A 114 -16.69 21.08 -0.56
C LYS A 114 -15.90 20.95 -1.86
N TYR A 115 -16.38 21.65 -2.88
CA TYR A 115 -15.63 21.82 -4.13
C TYR A 115 -14.36 22.64 -3.90
N LEU A 116 -13.29 22.25 -4.54
CA LEU A 116 -11.96 22.85 -4.43
C LEU A 116 -12.04 24.38 -4.64
N GLY A 117 -11.49 25.12 -3.66
CA GLY A 117 -11.41 26.56 -3.70
C GLY A 117 -12.74 27.31 -3.54
N THR A 118 -13.77 26.62 -3.05
CA THR A 118 -15.10 27.22 -2.83
C THR A 118 -15.67 26.83 -1.47
N ASP A 119 -16.71 27.54 -1.03
CA ASP A 119 -17.52 27.15 0.13
C ASP A 119 -18.75 26.30 -0.26
N ARG A 120 -18.87 25.94 -1.54
CA ARG A 120 -19.98 25.12 -2.04
C ARG A 120 -19.77 23.66 -1.70
N GLU A 121 -20.75 23.07 -1.09
CA GLU A 121 -20.77 21.64 -0.80
C GLU A 121 -21.00 20.81 -2.06
N ALA A 122 -20.38 19.66 -2.12
CA ALA A 122 -20.58 18.69 -3.19
C ALA A 122 -22.03 18.19 -3.20
N ALA A 123 -22.61 18.07 -4.39
CA ALA A 123 -23.95 17.52 -4.57
C ALA A 123 -24.00 16.04 -4.16
N SER A 124 -25.19 15.58 -3.75
CA SER A 124 -25.44 14.15 -3.54
C SER A 124 -25.11 13.36 -4.80
N GLY A 125 -24.46 12.23 -4.65
CA GLY A 125 -24.08 11.40 -5.77
C GLY A 125 -22.85 10.55 -5.50
N VAL A 126 -22.35 9.90 -6.54
CA VAL A 126 -21.16 9.05 -6.51
C VAL A 126 -19.94 9.87 -6.93
N TYR A 127 -18.89 9.74 -6.16
CA TYR A 127 -17.57 10.33 -6.42
C TYR A 127 -16.52 9.23 -6.42
N VAL A 128 -15.41 9.48 -7.10
CA VAL A 128 -14.24 8.59 -7.13
C VAL A 128 -13.09 9.31 -6.47
N TYR A 129 -12.48 8.69 -5.48
CA TYR A 129 -11.22 9.18 -4.93
C TYR A 129 -10.07 8.32 -5.40
N GLN A 130 -8.99 8.96 -5.79
CA GLN A 130 -7.80 8.34 -6.34
C GLN A 130 -6.60 8.71 -5.50
N LEU A 131 -5.86 7.69 -5.09
CA LEU A 131 -4.56 7.81 -4.44
C LEU A 131 -3.47 7.52 -5.47
N VAL A 132 -2.48 8.40 -5.56
CA VAL A 132 -1.28 8.21 -6.38
C VAL A 132 -0.08 8.21 -5.46
N VAL A 133 0.69 7.13 -5.47
CA VAL A 133 1.91 6.98 -4.68
C VAL A 133 3.05 6.61 -5.63
N ASP A 134 4.04 7.48 -5.73
CA ASP A 134 5.18 7.30 -6.66
C ASP A 134 4.72 6.91 -8.07
N GLY A 135 3.66 7.55 -8.56
CA GLY A 135 3.07 7.29 -9.88
C GLY A 135 2.11 6.10 -9.97
N ARG A 136 1.99 5.29 -8.92
CA ARG A 136 1.00 4.18 -8.87
C ARG A 136 -0.36 4.70 -8.44
N ARG A 137 -1.39 4.31 -9.18
CA ARG A 137 -2.77 4.79 -8.99
C ARG A 137 -3.65 3.69 -8.41
N THR A 138 -4.44 4.06 -7.40
CA THR A 138 -5.49 3.21 -6.82
C THR A 138 -6.72 4.08 -6.60
N SER A 139 -7.89 3.57 -6.91
CA SER A 139 -9.14 4.34 -6.82
C SER A 139 -10.24 3.56 -6.11
N ARG A 140 -11.13 4.29 -5.43
CA ARG A 140 -12.37 3.77 -4.85
C ARG A 140 -13.52 4.75 -5.05
N ARG A 141 -14.73 4.26 -4.85
CA ARG A 141 -15.96 5.06 -4.90
C ARG A 141 -16.43 5.43 -3.50
N MET A 142 -17.09 6.56 -3.42
CA MET A 142 -17.78 7.01 -2.22
C MET A 142 -19.10 7.68 -2.60
N ILE A 143 -19.99 7.81 -1.62
CA ILE A 143 -21.32 8.38 -1.81
C ILE A 143 -21.49 9.59 -0.91
N VAL A 144 -21.81 10.72 -1.51
CA VAL A 144 -22.31 11.91 -0.79
C VAL A 144 -23.82 11.81 -0.70
N MET A 145 -24.35 11.97 0.50
CA MET A 145 -25.81 11.95 0.72
C MET A 145 -26.19 13.13 1.59
N LYS A 146 -27.00 14.01 1.03
CA LYS A 146 -27.54 15.19 1.73
C LYS A 146 -28.97 14.94 2.20
#